data_fbc8ae38552a001b1b2305c4eca5461e
#
_entry.id   fbc8ae38552a001b1b2305c4eca5461e
#
_cell.length_a   1.000
_cell.length_b   1.000
_cell.length_c   1.000
_cell.angle_alpha   90.00
_cell.angle_beta   90.00
_cell.angle_gamma   90.00
#
_symmetry.space_group_name_H-M   'P 1'
#
loop_
_entity.id
_entity.type
_entity.pdbx_description
1 polymer ?
#
loop_
_entity_poly.entity_id
_entity_poly.type
_entity_poly.pdbx_seq_one_letter_code
_entity_poly.pdbx_strand_id
1 'polypeptide(L)'
;YEDYPSADHFSWDKEHLENVLDYESYGLSSEENGSTGFSKSPVSVYWEDIYTGYRYFDTFGKPVLYPFGYGLSYTEFAISDASAEKQNGGIMVTANVKNIGEISGKEVIQVYLSKVNPAEGVERPYQELKGFEKTADLAPGEKEKVKIWIPWRELAVYDEGRAAWVIESGDYLLKMGNSSRDTSLVGMVRLGDTVLTEQCANRMIILSLIHISEPTRLLSIS
;
A
#
# COMPACT_ATOMS: atom_id res chain seq x y z
N TYR A 1 0.11 -14.52 -14.74
CA TYR A 1 1.43 -13.82 -14.75
C TYR A 1 1.40 -12.57 -15.62
N GLU A 2 0.78 -12.63 -16.79
CA GLU A 2 0.70 -11.51 -17.75
C GLU A 2 -0.01 -10.25 -17.22
N ASP A 3 -0.82 -10.39 -16.18
CA ASP A 3 -1.54 -9.28 -15.54
C ASP A 3 -0.80 -8.63 -14.36
N TYR A 4 0.36 -9.13 -14.01
CA TYR A 4 1.19 -8.52 -12.96
C TYR A 4 1.92 -7.29 -13.50
N PRO A 5 1.94 -6.16 -12.77
CA PRO A 5 2.59 -4.94 -13.25
C PRO A 5 4.09 -5.10 -13.51
N SER A 6 4.74 -6.03 -12.81
CA SER A 6 6.15 -6.37 -13.01
C SER A 6 6.40 -7.42 -14.09
N ALA A 7 5.36 -8.00 -14.72
CA ALA A 7 5.53 -9.09 -15.70
C ALA A 7 6.33 -8.65 -16.92
N ASP A 8 6.13 -7.42 -17.38
CA ASP A 8 6.81 -6.85 -18.55
C ASP A 8 8.29 -6.54 -18.29
N HIS A 9 8.70 -6.52 -17.02
CA HIS A 9 10.05 -6.13 -16.58
C HIS A 9 10.83 -7.29 -15.95
N PHE A 10 10.22 -8.47 -15.88
CA PHE A 10 10.84 -9.66 -15.31
C PHE A 10 10.91 -10.79 -16.35
N SER A 11 12.10 -11.07 -16.86
CA SER A 11 12.32 -12.20 -17.75
C SER A 11 12.81 -13.42 -16.96
N TRP A 12 12.06 -14.52 -17.03
CA TRP A 12 12.47 -15.83 -16.53
C TRP A 12 13.34 -16.58 -17.53
N ASP A 13 13.37 -16.11 -18.76
CA ASP A 13 14.05 -16.76 -19.85
C ASP A 13 15.35 -16.05 -20.19
N LYS A 14 16.45 -16.81 -20.14
CA LYS A 14 17.78 -16.30 -20.51
C LYS A 14 17.89 -15.88 -21.97
N GLU A 15 16.97 -16.33 -22.83
CA GLU A 15 16.92 -15.97 -24.23
C GLU A 15 16.22 -14.62 -24.48
N HIS A 16 15.46 -14.10 -23.50
CA HIS A 16 14.76 -12.81 -23.56
C HIS A 16 15.38 -11.77 -22.60
N LEU A 17 16.69 -11.77 -22.47
CA LEU A 17 17.43 -10.79 -21.66
C LEU A 17 17.39 -9.35 -22.22
N GLU A 18 16.78 -9.15 -23.37
CA GLU A 18 16.58 -7.82 -23.97
C GLU A 18 15.69 -6.89 -23.14
N ASN A 19 14.90 -7.45 -22.21
CA ASN A 19 14.09 -6.69 -21.23
C ASN A 19 14.80 -6.49 -19.87
N VAL A 20 16.01 -7.01 -19.70
CA VAL A 20 16.82 -6.75 -18.53
C VAL A 20 17.52 -5.42 -18.74
N LEU A 21 17.01 -4.41 -18.03
CA LEU A 21 17.65 -3.10 -17.99
C LEU A 21 18.97 -3.22 -17.23
N ASP A 22 20.04 -2.73 -17.84
CA ASP A 22 21.37 -2.68 -17.23
C ASP A 22 21.76 -1.25 -16.84
N TYR A 23 22.87 -1.09 -16.17
CA TYR A 23 23.35 0.23 -15.78
C TYR A 23 23.57 1.18 -16.94
N GLU A 24 23.95 0.68 -18.12
CA GLU A 24 24.19 1.49 -19.31
C GLU A 24 22.85 2.05 -19.86
N SER A 25 21.76 1.30 -19.77
CA SER A 25 20.40 1.75 -20.15
C SER A 25 19.92 2.94 -19.33
N TYR A 26 20.43 3.08 -18.10
CA TYR A 26 20.15 4.22 -17.21
C TYR A 26 21.23 5.30 -17.22
N GLY A 27 22.24 5.21 -18.12
CA GLY A 27 23.34 6.15 -18.15
C GLY A 27 24.32 6.03 -16.96
N LEU A 28 24.28 4.91 -16.25
CA LEU A 28 25.19 4.60 -15.15
C LEU A 28 26.37 3.80 -15.68
N SER A 29 27.60 4.27 -15.50
CA SER A 29 28.78 3.53 -15.94
C SER A 29 29.16 2.45 -14.92
N SER A 30 29.57 1.30 -15.40
CA SER A 30 30.05 0.19 -14.56
C SER A 30 31.33 0.50 -13.79
N GLU A 31 32.08 1.52 -14.21
CA GLU A 31 33.33 1.94 -13.57
C GLU A 31 33.12 2.68 -12.25
N GLU A 32 32.01 3.39 -12.09
CA GLU A 32 31.73 4.17 -10.89
C GLU A 32 31.32 3.33 -9.67
N ASN A 33 30.93 2.08 -9.86
CA ASN A 33 30.43 1.21 -8.78
C ASN A 33 31.46 0.23 -8.20
N GLY A 34 32.71 0.27 -8.62
CA GLY A 34 33.78 -0.51 -8.01
C GLY A 34 33.62 -2.04 -8.11
N SER A 35 32.74 -2.53 -8.96
CA SER A 35 32.51 -3.97 -9.11
C SER A 35 33.47 -4.54 -10.12
N THR A 36 34.51 -5.15 -9.61
CA THR A 36 35.44 -5.96 -10.38
C THR A 36 34.75 -7.26 -10.83
N GLY A 37 34.37 -7.35 -12.10
CA GLY A 37 34.18 -8.64 -12.73
C GLY A 37 32.86 -8.93 -13.43
N PHE A 38 31.84 -8.09 -13.36
CA PHE A 38 30.61 -8.24 -14.14
C PHE A 38 30.43 -7.01 -15.03
N SER A 39 30.61 -7.17 -16.32
CA SER A 39 30.47 -6.07 -17.30
C SER A 39 29.03 -5.55 -17.47
N LYS A 40 28.03 -6.24 -16.86
CA LYS A 40 26.63 -5.86 -16.83
C LYS A 40 26.02 -6.34 -15.53
N SER A 41 25.81 -5.44 -14.58
CA SER A 41 25.02 -5.75 -13.38
C SER A 41 23.54 -5.51 -13.70
N PRO A 42 22.66 -6.49 -13.46
CA PRO A 42 21.23 -6.29 -13.70
C PRO A 42 20.68 -5.21 -12.75
N VAL A 43 19.88 -4.32 -13.31
CA VAL A 43 19.16 -3.29 -12.56
C VAL A 43 17.70 -3.74 -12.44
N SER A 44 17.17 -3.74 -11.23
CA SER A 44 15.74 -3.98 -11.00
C SER A 44 15.03 -2.64 -10.91
N VAL A 45 14.04 -2.44 -11.77
CA VAL A 45 13.21 -1.24 -11.79
C VAL A 45 11.82 -1.60 -11.28
N TYR A 46 11.38 -0.89 -10.25
CA TYR A 46 10.06 -1.06 -9.64
C TYR A 46 9.10 0.00 -10.20
N TRP A 47 8.54 -0.26 -11.36
CA TRP A 47 7.61 0.64 -12.04
C TRP A 47 6.25 0.71 -11.37
N GLU A 48 5.90 -0.33 -10.63
CA GLU A 48 4.63 -0.46 -9.97
C GLU A 48 4.45 0.48 -8.77
N ASP A 49 5.54 1.00 -8.22
CA ASP A 49 5.57 1.92 -7.08
C ASP A 49 4.62 1.47 -5.96
N ILE A 50 3.63 2.30 -5.58
CA ILE A 50 2.63 1.98 -4.55
C ILE A 50 1.62 0.91 -4.98
N TYR A 51 1.54 0.63 -6.29
CA TYR A 51 0.55 -0.29 -6.87
C TYR A 51 1.04 -1.73 -6.87
N THR A 52 1.33 -2.28 -5.69
CA THR A 52 1.74 -3.67 -5.51
C THR A 52 0.60 -4.55 -4.99
N GLY A 53 0.53 -5.80 -5.44
CA GLY A 53 -0.46 -6.78 -4.99
C GLY A 53 -1.90 -6.29 -5.17
N TYR A 54 -2.73 -6.42 -4.13
CA TYR A 54 -4.14 -6.03 -4.17
C TYR A 54 -4.35 -4.54 -4.48
N ARG A 55 -3.41 -3.67 -4.13
CA ARG A 55 -3.49 -2.23 -4.45
C ARG A 55 -3.58 -2.02 -5.95
N TYR A 56 -2.77 -2.77 -6.72
CA TYR A 56 -2.84 -2.75 -8.18
C TYR A 56 -4.15 -3.33 -8.69
N PHE A 57 -4.45 -4.57 -8.31
CA PHE A 57 -5.61 -5.28 -8.84
C PHE A 57 -6.94 -4.60 -8.52
N ASP A 58 -7.07 -4.03 -7.32
CA ASP A 58 -8.29 -3.34 -6.89
C ASP A 58 -8.38 -1.93 -7.50
N THR A 59 -7.27 -1.21 -7.66
CA THR A 59 -7.26 0.13 -8.27
C THR A 59 -7.61 0.09 -9.75
N PHE A 60 -7.04 -0.87 -10.49
CA PHE A 60 -7.24 -0.98 -11.93
C PHE A 60 -8.35 -1.96 -12.34
N GLY A 61 -9.12 -2.45 -11.36
CA GLY A 61 -10.26 -3.34 -11.60
C GLY A 61 -9.90 -4.66 -12.29
N LYS A 62 -8.67 -5.14 -12.08
CA LYS A 62 -8.19 -6.38 -12.68
C LYS A 62 -8.82 -7.59 -12.02
N PRO A 63 -9.24 -8.62 -12.78
CA PRO A 63 -9.79 -9.83 -12.19
C PRO A 63 -8.73 -10.60 -11.40
N VAL A 64 -9.13 -11.22 -10.31
CA VAL A 64 -8.29 -12.11 -9.51
C VAL A 64 -9.06 -13.38 -9.17
N LEU A 65 -8.36 -14.50 -9.00
CA LEU A 65 -8.98 -15.74 -8.55
C LEU A 65 -9.48 -15.60 -7.09
N TYR A 66 -8.65 -15.01 -6.25
CA TYR A 66 -8.96 -14.76 -4.84
C TYR A 66 -8.49 -13.34 -4.48
N PRO A 67 -9.34 -12.52 -3.89
CA PRO A 67 -8.95 -11.20 -3.42
C PRO A 67 -7.98 -11.30 -2.21
N PHE A 68 -7.26 -10.25 -1.95
CA PHE A 68 -6.39 -10.18 -0.77
C PHE A 68 -7.21 -10.35 0.51
N GLY A 69 -6.72 -11.18 1.42
CA GLY A 69 -7.40 -11.51 2.67
C GLY A 69 -8.44 -12.63 2.54
N TYR A 70 -8.78 -13.07 1.34
CA TYR A 70 -9.64 -14.23 1.17
C TYR A 70 -9.04 -15.47 1.81
N GLY A 71 -9.87 -16.21 2.54
CA GLY A 71 -9.51 -17.47 3.17
C GLY A 71 -10.63 -18.49 3.08
N LEU A 72 -10.26 -19.76 3.12
CA LEU A 72 -11.23 -20.85 3.26
C LEU A 72 -11.48 -21.10 4.75
N SER A 73 -12.75 -21.20 5.13
CA SER A 73 -13.17 -21.56 6.47
C SER A 73 -14.12 -22.74 6.40
N TYR A 74 -14.14 -23.57 7.46
CA TYR A 74 -15.12 -24.63 7.63
C TYR A 74 -16.45 -24.12 8.21
N THR A 75 -16.53 -22.81 8.51
CA THR A 75 -17.73 -22.16 9.05
C THR A 75 -17.92 -20.79 8.40
N GLU A 76 -19.03 -20.15 8.67
CA GLU A 76 -19.40 -18.85 8.11
C GLU A 76 -19.54 -17.81 9.23
N PHE A 77 -19.21 -16.56 8.92
CA PHE A 77 -19.28 -15.45 9.86
C PHE A 77 -20.13 -14.31 9.31
N ALA A 78 -20.91 -13.69 10.19
CA ALA A 78 -21.63 -12.46 9.89
C ALA A 78 -21.00 -11.29 10.65
N ILE A 79 -20.73 -10.19 9.93
CA ILE A 79 -20.26 -8.92 10.50
C ILE A 79 -21.48 -8.00 10.62
N SER A 80 -21.69 -7.42 11.79
CA SER A 80 -22.82 -6.52 12.06
C SER A 80 -22.42 -5.36 12.98
N ASP A 81 -23.29 -4.36 13.10
CA ASP A 81 -23.13 -3.21 14.01
C ASP A 81 -21.76 -2.51 13.85
N ALA A 82 -21.25 -2.46 12.63
CA ALA A 82 -19.97 -1.85 12.35
C ALA A 82 -20.06 -0.32 12.46
N SER A 83 -19.08 0.27 13.10
CA SER A 83 -18.98 1.73 13.27
C SER A 83 -17.54 2.19 13.30
N ALA A 84 -17.32 3.45 12.91
CA ALA A 84 -16.02 4.10 12.97
C ALA A 84 -16.16 5.44 13.69
N GLU A 85 -15.38 5.66 14.75
CA GLU A 85 -15.42 6.85 15.58
C GLU A 85 -14.05 7.53 15.61
N LYS A 86 -14.06 8.84 15.36
CA LYS A 86 -12.88 9.69 15.54
C LYS A 86 -12.59 9.87 17.02
N GLN A 87 -11.37 9.55 17.44
CA GLN A 87 -10.90 9.72 18.81
C GLN A 87 -9.58 10.50 18.85
N ASN A 88 -9.15 10.88 20.04
CA ASN A 88 -7.85 11.51 20.20
C ASN A 88 -6.74 10.50 19.81
N GLY A 89 -5.93 10.85 18.81
CA GLY A 89 -4.81 10.03 18.34
C GLY A 89 -5.14 9.10 17.16
N GLY A 90 -6.42 8.94 16.76
CA GLY A 90 -6.76 8.05 15.64
C GLY A 90 -8.26 7.79 15.46
N ILE A 91 -8.55 6.66 14.86
CA ILE A 91 -9.91 6.19 14.57
C ILE A 91 -10.09 4.83 15.25
N MET A 92 -11.16 4.69 16.03
CA MET A 92 -11.60 3.41 16.58
C MET A 92 -12.67 2.83 15.67
N VAL A 93 -12.42 1.65 15.11
CA VAL A 93 -13.40 0.91 14.33
C VAL A 93 -13.85 -0.31 15.13
N THR A 94 -15.15 -0.52 15.22
CA THR A 94 -15.72 -1.67 15.96
C THR A 94 -16.76 -2.38 15.14
N ALA A 95 -16.90 -3.69 15.37
CA ALA A 95 -18.00 -4.49 14.82
C ALA A 95 -18.29 -5.71 15.70
N ASN A 96 -19.46 -6.28 15.54
CA ASN A 96 -19.78 -7.59 16.07
C ASN A 96 -19.55 -8.64 14.97
N VAL A 97 -18.82 -9.69 15.31
CA VAL A 97 -18.60 -10.87 14.46
C VAL A 97 -19.28 -12.06 15.07
N LYS A 98 -20.16 -12.71 14.36
CA LYS A 98 -20.90 -13.87 14.82
C LYS A 98 -20.60 -15.08 13.93
N ASN A 99 -20.29 -16.21 14.53
CA ASN A 99 -20.26 -17.49 13.83
C ASN A 99 -21.68 -17.92 13.52
N ILE A 100 -22.05 -17.98 12.25
CA ILE A 100 -23.39 -18.38 11.76
C ILE A 100 -23.42 -19.79 11.19
N GLY A 101 -22.27 -20.48 11.13
CA GLY A 101 -22.16 -21.85 10.70
C GLY A 101 -22.28 -22.86 11.87
N GLU A 102 -21.94 -24.11 11.58
CA GLU A 102 -22.14 -25.24 12.50
C GLU A 102 -20.86 -25.72 13.20
N ILE A 103 -19.70 -25.15 12.82
CA ILE A 103 -18.37 -25.56 13.33
C ILE A 103 -17.70 -24.35 13.97
N SER A 104 -16.95 -24.58 15.05
CA SER A 104 -16.16 -23.52 15.67
C SER A 104 -15.06 -23.02 14.71
N GLY A 105 -14.77 -21.74 14.74
CA GLY A 105 -13.75 -21.15 13.89
C GLY A 105 -13.38 -19.72 14.25
N LYS A 106 -12.42 -19.19 13.53
CA LYS A 106 -11.90 -17.82 13.68
C LYS A 106 -12.03 -17.05 12.39
N GLU A 107 -12.31 -15.75 12.47
CA GLU A 107 -12.35 -14.87 11.33
C GLU A 107 -11.37 -13.71 11.49
N VAL A 108 -10.84 -13.21 10.37
CA VAL A 108 -10.00 -12.02 10.34
C VAL A 108 -10.80 -10.87 9.76
N ILE A 109 -11.05 -9.87 10.59
CA ILE A 109 -11.72 -8.65 10.18
C ILE A 109 -10.69 -7.62 9.76
N GLN A 110 -10.86 -7.06 8.57
CA GLN A 110 -9.94 -6.14 7.91
C GLN A 110 -10.61 -4.79 7.74
N VAL A 111 -9.87 -3.71 8.00
CA VAL A 111 -10.33 -2.34 7.78
C VAL A 111 -9.48 -1.69 6.69
N TYR A 112 -10.16 -1.25 5.64
CA TYR A 112 -9.57 -0.55 4.51
C TYR A 112 -9.95 0.92 4.52
N LEU A 113 -9.01 1.75 4.10
CA LEU A 113 -9.18 3.18 3.95
C LEU A 113 -9.09 3.58 2.48
N SER A 114 -10.02 4.43 2.04
CA SER A 114 -9.97 5.07 0.73
C SER A 114 -10.00 6.59 0.91
N LYS A 115 -9.07 7.30 0.28
CA LYS A 115 -9.10 8.77 0.23
C LYS A 115 -10.04 9.22 -0.90
N VAL A 116 -10.98 10.08 -0.58
CA VAL A 116 -11.86 10.70 -1.59
C VAL A 116 -11.15 11.91 -2.17
N ASN A 117 -11.03 11.96 -3.49
CA ASN A 117 -10.38 13.05 -4.22
C ASN A 117 -9.00 13.40 -3.61
N PRO A 118 -7.98 12.56 -3.79
CA PRO A 118 -6.62 12.88 -3.36
C PRO A 118 -6.15 14.17 -4.02
N ALA A 119 -5.19 14.85 -3.40
CA ALA A 119 -4.61 16.07 -3.95
C ALA A 119 -3.90 15.78 -5.28
N GLU A 120 -3.86 16.78 -6.16
CA GLU A 120 -3.14 16.65 -7.42
C GLU A 120 -1.65 16.35 -7.16
N GLY A 121 -1.12 15.38 -7.88
CA GLY A 121 0.26 14.90 -7.73
C GLY A 121 0.50 13.97 -6.53
N VAL A 122 -0.54 13.64 -5.76
CA VAL A 122 -0.44 12.62 -4.70
C VAL A 122 -1.15 11.35 -5.15
N GLU A 123 -0.37 10.33 -5.44
CA GLU A 123 -0.93 9.03 -5.82
C GLU A 123 -1.48 8.26 -4.63
N ARG A 124 -2.62 7.63 -4.84
CA ARG A 124 -3.29 6.79 -3.84
C ARG A 124 -3.91 5.57 -4.51
N PRO A 125 -3.75 4.38 -3.96
CA PRO A 125 -4.50 3.23 -4.44
C PRO A 125 -5.97 3.38 -4.07
N TYR A 126 -6.83 2.63 -4.76
CA TYR A 126 -8.28 2.58 -4.48
C TYR A 126 -8.60 2.41 -3.01
N GLN A 127 -7.84 1.56 -2.32
CA GLN A 127 -7.94 1.35 -0.88
C GLN A 127 -6.66 0.74 -0.31
N GLU A 128 -6.45 0.96 0.98
CA GLU A 128 -5.31 0.43 1.71
C GLU A 128 -5.77 -0.22 3.01
N LEU A 129 -5.27 -1.42 3.30
CA LEU A 129 -5.46 -2.06 4.61
C LEU A 129 -4.76 -1.22 5.68
N LYS A 130 -5.51 -0.76 6.67
CA LYS A 130 -4.99 0.08 7.77
C LYS A 130 -5.08 -0.58 9.14
N GLY A 131 -5.84 -1.67 9.23
CA GLY A 131 -5.92 -2.45 10.46
C GLY A 131 -6.66 -3.76 10.26
N PHE A 132 -6.39 -4.70 11.13
CA PHE A 132 -7.10 -5.98 11.18
C PHE A 132 -7.12 -6.52 12.60
N GLU A 133 -8.10 -7.39 12.86
CA GLU A 133 -8.20 -8.11 14.12
C GLU A 133 -8.70 -9.53 13.83
N LYS A 134 -8.16 -10.50 14.53
CA LYS A 134 -8.58 -11.90 14.44
C LYS A 134 -9.41 -12.25 15.66
N THR A 135 -10.62 -12.81 15.44
CA THR A 135 -11.48 -13.26 16.53
C THR A 135 -10.84 -14.41 17.33
N ALA A 136 -11.32 -14.59 18.55
CA ALA A 136 -11.18 -15.84 19.26
C ALA A 136 -11.81 -17.00 18.46
N ASP A 137 -11.66 -18.22 18.95
CA ASP A 137 -12.35 -19.37 18.38
C ASP A 137 -13.84 -19.32 18.82
N LEU A 138 -14.71 -18.95 17.86
CA LEU A 138 -16.14 -18.76 18.13
C LEU A 138 -16.89 -20.06 17.88
N ALA A 139 -17.58 -20.54 18.88
CA ALA A 139 -18.52 -21.66 18.74
C ALA A 139 -19.74 -21.26 17.84
N PRO A 140 -20.47 -22.23 17.27
CA PRO A 140 -21.71 -21.96 16.54
C PRO A 140 -22.66 -21.05 17.30
N GLY A 141 -23.07 -19.94 16.69
CA GLY A 141 -23.94 -18.93 17.27
C GLY A 141 -23.25 -17.92 18.20
N GLU A 142 -22.02 -18.16 18.60
CA GLU A 142 -21.24 -17.24 19.43
C GLU A 142 -20.87 -15.97 18.65
N LYS A 143 -20.75 -14.87 19.39
CA LYS A 143 -20.35 -13.59 18.83
C LYS A 143 -19.32 -12.89 19.68
N GLU A 144 -18.44 -12.14 19.03
CA GLU A 144 -17.41 -11.29 19.63
C GLU A 144 -17.51 -9.87 19.10
N LYS A 145 -17.20 -8.89 19.93
CA LYS A 145 -17.04 -7.52 19.50
C LYS A 145 -15.55 -7.23 19.25
N VAL A 146 -15.18 -7.08 17.99
CA VAL A 146 -13.82 -6.69 17.59
C VAL A 146 -13.64 -5.18 17.68
N LYS A 147 -12.40 -4.75 17.98
CA LYS A 147 -12.00 -3.35 18.07
C LYS A 147 -10.68 -3.17 17.37
N ILE A 148 -10.66 -2.34 16.33
CA ILE A 148 -9.48 -2.08 15.51
C ILE A 148 -9.12 -0.61 15.67
N TRP A 149 -7.93 -0.34 16.18
CA TRP A 149 -7.39 1.00 16.34
C TRP A 149 -6.51 1.39 15.16
N ILE A 150 -6.82 2.53 14.53
CA ILE A 150 -6.06 3.09 13.41
C ILE A 150 -5.49 4.44 13.86
N PRO A 151 -4.19 4.52 14.17
CA PRO A 151 -3.55 5.80 14.49
C PRO A 151 -3.60 6.77 13.32
N TRP A 152 -3.64 8.09 13.60
CA TRP A 152 -3.64 9.09 12.52
C TRP A 152 -2.48 8.94 11.53
N ARG A 153 -1.32 8.54 12.00
CA ARG A 153 -0.14 8.33 11.15
C ARG A 153 -0.37 7.33 10.02
N GLU A 154 -1.28 6.36 10.20
CA GLU A 154 -1.60 5.36 9.18
C GLU A 154 -2.35 5.95 7.98
N LEU A 155 -2.87 7.18 8.09
CA LEU A 155 -3.49 7.92 7.00
C LEU A 155 -2.46 8.68 6.15
N ALA A 156 -1.22 8.79 6.64
CA ALA A 156 -0.18 9.52 5.96
C ALA A 156 0.21 8.86 4.64
N VAL A 157 0.56 9.68 3.68
CA VAL A 157 1.14 9.33 2.39
C VAL A 157 2.42 10.14 2.20
N TYR A 158 3.35 9.59 1.46
CA TYR A 158 4.55 10.33 1.10
C TYR A 158 4.24 11.27 -0.07
N ASP A 159 4.52 12.55 0.13
CA ASP A 159 4.41 13.60 -0.88
C ASP A 159 5.84 13.86 -1.40
N GLU A 160 6.10 13.42 -2.62
CA GLU A 160 7.43 13.54 -3.24
C GLU A 160 7.82 15.01 -3.46
N GLY A 161 6.86 15.86 -3.82
CA GLY A 161 7.10 17.27 -4.06
C GLY A 161 7.53 18.02 -2.80
N ARG A 162 7.08 17.56 -1.64
CA ARG A 162 7.44 18.11 -0.32
C ARG A 162 8.56 17.32 0.37
N ALA A 163 8.92 16.14 -0.16
CA ALA A 163 9.77 15.18 0.51
C ALA A 163 9.33 14.91 1.97
N ALA A 164 8.04 14.67 2.17
CA ALA A 164 7.45 14.60 3.49
C ALA A 164 6.28 13.60 3.56
N TRP A 165 6.05 13.03 4.74
CA TRP A 165 4.82 12.32 5.03
C TRP A 165 3.73 13.30 5.42
N VAL A 166 2.61 13.24 4.74
CA VAL A 166 1.48 14.15 4.96
C VAL A 166 0.17 13.38 5.16
N ILE A 167 -0.69 13.90 6.02
CA ILE A 167 -2.09 13.49 6.09
C ILE A 167 -2.88 14.59 5.39
N GLU A 168 -3.48 14.26 4.26
CA GLU A 168 -4.24 15.22 3.46
C GLU A 168 -5.56 15.61 4.14
N SER A 169 -5.96 16.86 3.97
CA SER A 169 -7.32 17.28 4.31
C SER A 169 -8.37 16.58 3.43
N GLY A 170 -9.62 16.58 3.86
CA GLY A 170 -10.77 16.04 3.12
C GLY A 170 -11.27 14.71 3.69
N ASP A 171 -12.00 13.96 2.86
CA ASP A 171 -12.78 12.81 3.30
C ASP A 171 -12.02 11.49 3.10
N TYR A 172 -12.15 10.64 4.11
CA TYR A 172 -11.62 9.28 4.14
C TYR A 172 -12.77 8.31 4.41
N LEU A 173 -12.96 7.36 3.52
CA LEU A 173 -13.94 6.30 3.67
C LEU A 173 -13.29 5.10 4.36
N LEU A 174 -13.96 4.59 5.41
CA LEU A 174 -13.55 3.37 6.09
C LEU A 174 -14.48 2.24 5.67
N LYS A 175 -13.89 1.17 5.20
CA LYS A 175 -14.58 -0.05 4.78
C LYS A 175 -14.11 -1.20 5.65
N MET A 176 -14.99 -2.12 5.96
CA MET A 176 -14.67 -3.30 6.78
C MET A 176 -15.21 -4.56 6.12
N GLY A 177 -14.46 -5.63 6.20
CA GLY A 177 -14.84 -6.93 5.68
C GLY A 177 -13.84 -8.01 6.03
N ASN A 178 -13.92 -9.16 5.37
CA ASN A 178 -13.00 -10.27 5.53
C ASN A 178 -12.00 -10.42 4.37
N SER A 179 -12.15 -9.61 3.33
CA SER A 179 -11.21 -9.56 2.20
C SER A 179 -11.26 -8.17 1.54
N SER A 180 -10.33 -7.87 0.64
CA SER A 180 -10.27 -6.57 -0.02
C SER A 180 -11.47 -6.27 -0.93
N ARG A 181 -12.21 -7.30 -1.36
CA ARG A 181 -13.37 -7.15 -2.27
C ARG A 181 -14.69 -7.46 -1.62
N ASP A 182 -14.69 -8.04 -0.42
CA ASP A 182 -15.90 -8.26 0.38
C ASP A 182 -15.88 -7.30 1.57
N THR A 183 -16.19 -6.04 1.29
CA THR A 183 -16.18 -4.96 2.29
C THR A 183 -17.45 -4.14 2.22
N SER A 184 -17.88 -3.63 3.37
CA SER A 184 -18.97 -2.66 3.50
C SER A 184 -18.43 -1.34 4.06
N LEU A 185 -19.03 -0.21 3.63
CA LEU A 185 -18.72 1.09 4.18
C LEU A 185 -19.21 1.17 5.64
N VAL A 186 -18.31 1.48 6.57
CA VAL A 186 -18.61 1.56 8.00
C VAL A 186 -18.52 2.97 8.57
N GLY A 187 -17.93 3.89 7.83
CA GLY A 187 -17.85 5.28 8.24
C GLY A 187 -17.07 6.16 7.30
N MET A 188 -17.17 7.46 7.55
CA MET A 188 -16.41 8.50 6.86
C MET A 188 -15.79 9.42 7.91
N VAL A 189 -14.52 9.74 7.74
CA VAL A 189 -13.83 10.72 8.58
C VAL A 189 -13.37 11.89 7.73
N ARG A 190 -13.74 13.10 8.15
CA ARG A 190 -13.29 14.35 7.53
C ARG A 190 -12.18 14.99 8.33
N LEU A 191 -11.11 15.35 7.66
CA LEU A 191 -10.00 16.14 8.19
C LEU A 191 -10.02 17.53 7.58
N GLY A 192 -9.95 18.56 8.43
CA GLY A 192 -10.04 19.96 8.01
C GLY A 192 -8.80 20.44 7.26
N ASP A 193 -7.64 20.08 7.77
CA ASP A 193 -6.36 20.60 7.30
C ASP A 193 -5.41 19.48 6.92
N THR A 194 -4.54 19.76 5.95
CA THR A 194 -3.40 18.88 5.63
C THR A 194 -2.32 19.07 6.70
N VAL A 195 -1.88 17.95 7.28
CA VAL A 195 -0.89 17.92 8.36
C VAL A 195 0.38 17.25 7.88
N LEU A 196 1.51 17.94 7.98
CA LEU A 196 2.82 17.35 7.78
C LEU A 196 3.18 16.57 9.04
N THR A 197 3.36 15.26 8.91
CA THR A 197 3.67 14.37 10.04
C THR A 197 5.16 14.15 10.22
N GLU A 198 5.91 14.12 9.10
CA GLU A 198 7.34 13.91 9.12
C GLU A 198 8.00 14.57 7.90
N GLN A 199 8.99 15.43 8.13
CA GLN A 199 9.82 16.01 7.08
C GLN A 199 10.99 15.08 6.81
N CYS A 200 11.13 14.62 5.57
CA CYS A 200 12.21 13.76 5.12
C CYS A 200 13.29 14.56 4.37
N ALA A 201 14.48 13.98 4.26
CA ALA A 201 15.48 14.43 3.31
C ALA A 201 15.29 13.63 2.01
N ASN A 202 15.12 14.31 0.90
CA ASN A 202 15.02 13.63 -0.40
C ASN A 202 16.41 13.08 -0.79
N ARG A 203 16.67 11.83 -0.46
CA ARG A 203 17.94 11.13 -0.74
C ARG A 203 17.87 10.21 -1.95
N MET A 204 16.67 9.98 -2.48
CA MET A 204 16.39 9.11 -3.61
C MET A 204 16.00 9.95 -4.84
N ILE A 205 16.72 11.03 -5.08
CA ILE A 205 16.50 11.86 -6.27
C ILE A 205 16.91 11.03 -7.49
N ILE A 206 16.02 10.88 -8.45
CA ILE A 206 16.38 10.42 -9.78
C ILE A 206 17.30 11.51 -10.36
N LEU A 207 18.58 11.22 -10.42
CA LEU A 207 19.54 12.09 -11.07
C LEU A 207 19.24 12.08 -12.57
N SER A 208 18.54 13.10 -13.06
CA SER A 208 18.43 13.28 -14.50
C SER A 208 19.83 13.55 -15.08
N LEU A 209 20.07 13.14 -16.32
CA LEU A 209 21.33 13.42 -17.02
C LEU A 209 21.72 14.91 -17.02
N ILE A 210 20.75 15.81 -16.85
CA ILE A 210 20.97 17.26 -16.71
C ILE A 210 21.65 17.60 -15.37
N HIS A 211 21.40 16.85 -14.29
CA HIS A 211 22.06 17.05 -13.00
C HIS A 211 23.46 16.44 -12.93
N ILE A 212 23.75 15.46 -13.77
CA ILE A 212 25.10 14.85 -13.87
C ILE A 212 26.07 15.77 -14.63
N SER A 213 25.56 16.64 -15.48
CA SER A 213 26.39 17.55 -16.28
C SER A 213 26.87 18.83 -15.57
N GLU A 214 26.50 19.06 -14.31
CA GLU A 214 26.99 20.17 -13.49
C GLU A 214 27.68 19.73 -12.19
N PRO A 215 28.78 18.97 -12.22
CA PRO A 215 29.50 18.62 -10.99
C PRO A 215 30.38 19.73 -10.43
N THR A 216 30.46 20.88 -11.09
CA THR A 216 31.59 21.80 -10.88
C THR A 216 31.30 22.98 -9.94
N ARG A 217 30.15 23.14 -9.36
CA ARG A 217 29.84 24.30 -8.50
C ARG A 217 29.94 24.09 -6.98
N LEU A 218 30.35 22.91 -6.54
CA LEU A 218 30.47 22.60 -5.10
C LEU A 218 31.89 22.65 -4.54
N LEU A 219 32.89 23.09 -5.33
CA LEU A 219 34.28 23.15 -4.88
C LEU A 219 34.87 24.56 -4.80
N SER A 220 34.07 25.59 -4.61
CA SER A 220 34.55 26.91 -4.29
C SER A 220 33.96 27.44 -2.99
N ILE A 221 34.29 26.79 -1.89
CA ILE A 221 34.29 27.40 -0.57
C ILE A 221 35.63 27.07 0.03
N SER A 222 36.56 27.96 -0.23
CA SER A 222 37.76 28.18 0.57
C SER A 222 37.45 29.19 1.66
#